data_c54b1d3c442c90c5db2f472ffd62e6bf
#
_entry.id   c54b1d3c442c90c5db2f472ffd62e6bf
#
_cell.length_a   1.000
_cell.length_b   1.000
_cell.length_c   1.000
_cell.angle_alpha   90.00
_cell.angle_beta   90.00
_cell.angle_gamma   90.00
#
_symmetry.space_group_name_H-M   'P 1'
#
loop_
_entity.id
_entity.type
_entity.pdbx_description
1 polymer ?
#
loop_
_entity_poly.entity_id
_entity_poly.type
_entity_poly.pdbx_seq_one_letter_code
_entity_poly.pdbx_strand_id
1 'polypeptide(L)'
;MTPDREITFVLTSCGRFDLLEETVHTFAACNTAPIARWVIVEDSGRPGVRDAVAGTGLPFEFIENDPPIGQMASIDRAYATVTTPYLFHCEDDWRFFRSGFVEESLVLLERLPEVSAVMCRRAGQNARHDAIVATAPPRTLEGVVYRLPPPHVDDVWFGYGFNPGLRRLADARAFGSFAARGHEKHASLWFKRRGMGMASLEVPACETTGQERHVGDATATPGWETVGRARPPGTVAAPRSRNDPCPCGSGERYKHCHGLPG
;
A
#
# COMPACT_ATOMS: atom_id res chain seq x y z
N MET A 1 -17.05 16.28 10.73
CA MET A 1 -15.59 16.27 10.49
C MET A 1 -15.24 17.60 9.85
N THR A 2 -14.12 18.21 10.23
CA THR A 2 -13.65 19.42 9.53
C THR A 2 -13.13 19.03 8.14
N PRO A 3 -13.20 19.94 7.12
CA PRO A 3 -12.71 19.64 5.77
C PRO A 3 -11.27 19.12 5.74
N ASP A 4 -10.45 19.52 6.70
CA ASP A 4 -9.04 19.13 6.81
C ASP A 4 -8.81 17.68 7.24
N ARG A 5 -9.86 16.95 7.62
CA ARG A 5 -9.81 15.54 8.08
C ARG A 5 -10.64 14.59 7.21
N GLU A 6 -11.14 15.04 6.07
CA GLU A 6 -11.92 14.22 5.16
C GLU A 6 -11.07 13.09 4.57
N ILE A 7 -11.70 11.93 4.42
CA ILE A 7 -11.06 10.70 3.96
C ILE A 7 -11.79 10.16 2.73
N THR A 8 -11.05 9.80 1.69
CA THR A 8 -11.56 8.94 0.62
C THR A 8 -11.10 7.51 0.88
N PHE A 9 -12.02 6.56 0.90
CA PHE A 9 -11.69 5.14 0.82
C PHE A 9 -11.39 4.78 -0.63
N VAL A 10 -10.22 4.19 -0.89
CA VAL A 10 -9.77 3.74 -2.22
C VAL A 10 -9.46 2.26 -2.14
N LEU A 11 -10.16 1.44 -2.91
CA LEU A 11 -9.93 0.02 -3.00
C LEU A 11 -9.51 -0.38 -4.41
N THR A 12 -8.44 -1.18 -4.50
CA THR A 12 -7.99 -1.80 -5.75
C THR A 12 -8.43 -3.25 -5.81
N SER A 13 -9.02 -3.65 -6.93
CA SER A 13 -9.53 -5.02 -7.18
C SER A 13 -9.10 -5.52 -8.55
N CYS A 14 -8.98 -6.83 -8.69
CA CYS A 14 -8.68 -7.50 -9.96
C CYS A 14 -9.41 -8.86 -10.06
N GLY A 15 -10.74 -8.82 -10.21
CA GLY A 15 -11.58 -9.97 -10.52
C GLY A 15 -11.78 -11.01 -9.42
N ARG A 16 -11.35 -10.74 -8.19
CA ARG A 16 -11.54 -11.58 -6.99
C ARG A 16 -12.77 -11.11 -6.21
N PHE A 17 -13.93 -11.13 -6.85
CA PHE A 17 -15.14 -10.47 -6.33
C PHE A 17 -15.66 -11.02 -5.02
N ASP A 18 -15.43 -12.29 -4.72
CA ASP A 18 -15.75 -12.91 -3.43
C ASP A 18 -14.87 -12.35 -2.28
N LEU A 19 -13.58 -12.12 -2.53
CA LEU A 19 -12.69 -11.47 -1.56
C LEU A 19 -13.01 -9.97 -1.42
N LEU A 20 -13.31 -9.32 -2.54
CA LEU A 20 -13.76 -7.92 -2.55
C LEU A 20 -15.00 -7.72 -1.68
N GLU A 21 -16.02 -8.59 -1.83
CA GLU A 21 -17.23 -8.57 -1.02
C GLU A 21 -16.90 -8.66 0.47
N GLU A 22 -16.10 -9.65 0.89
CA GLU A 22 -15.66 -9.82 2.28
C GLU A 22 -14.93 -8.57 2.80
N THR A 23 -13.99 -8.04 1.99
CA THR A 23 -13.21 -6.86 2.36
C THR A 23 -14.08 -5.65 2.63
N VAL A 24 -14.99 -5.35 1.70
CA VAL A 24 -15.86 -4.17 1.81
C VAL A 24 -16.86 -4.31 2.96
N HIS A 25 -17.49 -5.47 3.11
CA HIS A 25 -18.44 -5.74 4.19
C HIS A 25 -17.77 -5.62 5.57
N THR A 26 -16.60 -6.22 5.73
CA THR A 26 -15.90 -6.20 7.02
C THR A 26 -15.32 -4.83 7.32
N PHE A 27 -14.81 -4.10 6.31
CA PHE A 27 -14.40 -2.70 6.48
C PHE A 27 -15.58 -1.84 6.93
N ALA A 28 -16.72 -1.91 6.25
CA ALA A 28 -17.92 -1.14 6.58
C ALA A 28 -18.42 -1.44 8.01
N ALA A 29 -18.39 -2.69 8.43
CA ALA A 29 -18.80 -3.10 9.77
C ALA A 29 -17.84 -2.61 10.88
N CYS A 30 -16.55 -2.47 10.60
CA CYS A 30 -15.53 -2.07 11.57
C CYS A 30 -15.20 -0.57 11.52
N ASN A 31 -15.45 0.11 10.41
CA ASN A 31 -15.11 1.53 10.28
C ASN A 31 -16.09 2.42 11.05
N THR A 32 -15.56 3.27 11.91
CA THR A 32 -16.30 4.26 12.71
C THR A 32 -16.03 5.69 12.26
N ALA A 33 -14.98 5.89 11.45
CA ALA A 33 -14.68 7.20 10.90
C ALA A 33 -15.61 7.55 9.72
N PRO A 34 -16.04 8.80 9.59
CA PRO A 34 -16.79 9.22 8.42
C PRO A 34 -15.90 9.20 7.16
N ILE A 35 -16.38 8.51 6.13
CA ILE A 35 -15.75 8.46 4.81
C ILE A 35 -16.52 9.37 3.87
N ALA A 36 -15.83 10.36 3.30
CA ALA A 36 -16.42 11.35 2.42
C ALA A 36 -16.70 10.79 1.01
N ARG A 37 -15.84 9.89 0.53
CA ARG A 37 -15.95 9.25 -0.79
C ARG A 37 -15.50 7.82 -0.75
N TRP A 38 -16.12 6.98 -1.56
CA TRP A 38 -15.85 5.56 -1.70
C TRP A 38 -15.50 5.26 -3.16
N VAL A 39 -14.28 4.85 -3.42
CA VAL A 39 -13.78 4.59 -4.78
C VAL A 39 -13.28 3.16 -4.88
N ILE A 40 -13.76 2.42 -5.87
CA ILE A 40 -13.22 1.12 -6.27
C ILE A 40 -12.63 1.26 -7.67
N VAL A 41 -11.37 0.83 -7.84
CA VAL A 41 -10.79 0.61 -9.16
C VAL A 41 -10.69 -0.89 -9.41
N GLU A 42 -11.30 -1.35 -10.50
CA GLU A 42 -11.34 -2.75 -10.93
C GLU A 42 -10.54 -2.92 -12.22
N ASP A 43 -9.54 -3.80 -12.17
CA ASP A 43 -8.54 -3.93 -13.24
C ASP A 43 -8.56 -5.29 -13.97
N SER A 44 -9.61 -6.09 -13.83
CA SER A 44 -9.67 -7.38 -14.53
C SER A 44 -10.32 -7.32 -15.90
N GLY A 45 -11.01 -6.23 -16.24
CA GLY A 45 -11.87 -6.15 -17.42
C GLY A 45 -13.11 -7.05 -17.35
N ARG A 46 -13.43 -7.61 -16.17
CA ARG A 46 -14.56 -8.52 -15.96
C ARG A 46 -15.75 -7.78 -15.35
N PRO A 47 -16.97 -8.06 -15.81
CA PRO A 47 -18.18 -7.53 -15.17
C PRO A 47 -18.40 -8.17 -13.79
N GLY A 48 -19.16 -7.49 -12.90
CA GLY A 48 -19.59 -8.02 -11.61
C GLY A 48 -19.10 -7.26 -10.38
N VAL A 49 -18.18 -6.31 -10.52
CA VAL A 49 -17.67 -5.52 -9.38
C VAL A 49 -18.78 -4.80 -8.61
N ARG A 50 -19.79 -4.27 -9.33
CA ARG A 50 -20.93 -3.55 -8.73
C ARG A 50 -21.83 -4.48 -7.94
N ASP A 51 -22.08 -5.68 -8.47
CA ASP A 51 -22.92 -6.68 -7.83
C ASP A 51 -22.26 -7.20 -6.55
N ALA A 52 -20.94 -7.39 -6.56
CA ALA A 52 -20.16 -7.85 -5.40
C ALA A 52 -20.28 -6.92 -4.18
N VAL A 53 -20.50 -5.63 -4.38
CA VAL A 53 -20.57 -4.66 -3.26
C VAL A 53 -21.97 -4.08 -3.05
N ALA A 54 -22.95 -4.44 -3.87
CA ALA A 54 -24.31 -3.89 -3.81
C ALA A 54 -24.98 -4.09 -2.44
N GLY A 55 -24.70 -5.23 -1.77
CA GLY A 55 -25.25 -5.55 -0.45
C GLY A 55 -24.82 -4.61 0.68
N THR A 56 -23.78 -3.80 0.48
CA THR A 56 -23.32 -2.83 1.51
C THR A 56 -24.14 -1.55 1.55
N GLY A 57 -24.82 -1.19 0.47
CA GLY A 57 -25.54 0.07 0.33
C GLY A 57 -24.63 1.31 0.33
N LEU A 58 -23.29 1.15 0.24
CA LEU A 58 -22.36 2.26 0.22
C LEU A 58 -22.29 2.93 -1.16
N PRO A 59 -22.09 4.26 -1.22
CA PRO A 59 -22.12 5.03 -2.46
C PRO A 59 -20.80 4.94 -3.24
N PHE A 60 -20.45 3.75 -3.73
CA PHE A 60 -19.22 3.55 -4.47
C PHE A 60 -19.19 4.25 -5.83
N GLU A 61 -18.11 4.95 -6.07
CA GLU A 61 -17.67 5.39 -7.39
C GLU A 61 -16.76 4.31 -7.99
N PHE A 62 -17.02 3.90 -9.23
CA PHE A 62 -16.28 2.82 -9.89
C PHE A 62 -15.42 3.34 -11.02
N ILE A 63 -14.17 2.87 -11.04
CA ILE A 63 -13.23 3.04 -12.14
C ILE A 63 -12.95 1.64 -12.67
N GLU A 64 -13.54 1.30 -13.81
CA GLU A 64 -13.38 -0.01 -14.43
C GLU A 64 -12.38 0.11 -15.58
N ASN A 65 -11.33 -0.70 -15.56
CA ASN A 65 -10.31 -0.73 -16.60
C ASN A 65 -10.60 -1.88 -17.58
N ASP A 66 -10.74 -1.52 -18.84
CA ASP A 66 -10.87 -2.47 -19.95
C ASP A 66 -10.15 -1.88 -21.18
N PRO A 67 -9.01 -2.46 -21.61
CA PRO A 67 -8.32 -3.62 -21.01
C PRO A 67 -7.67 -3.33 -19.65
N PRO A 68 -7.23 -4.38 -18.90
CA PRO A 68 -6.43 -4.25 -17.69
C PRO A 68 -5.18 -3.40 -17.92
N ILE A 69 -4.83 -2.54 -16.95
CA ILE A 69 -3.68 -1.63 -17.04
C ILE A 69 -2.62 -1.88 -15.96
N GLY A 70 -2.87 -2.81 -15.03
CA GLY A 70 -1.99 -3.19 -13.94
C GLY A 70 -2.16 -2.36 -12.68
N GLN A 71 -1.73 -2.93 -11.54
CA GLN A 71 -1.96 -2.39 -10.20
C GLN A 71 -1.47 -0.94 -10.05
N MET A 72 -0.24 -0.64 -10.45
CA MET A 72 0.34 0.69 -10.26
C MET A 72 -0.40 1.78 -11.06
N ALA A 73 -0.80 1.48 -12.29
CA ALA A 73 -1.56 2.39 -13.12
C ALA A 73 -3.00 2.56 -12.61
N SER A 74 -3.59 1.50 -12.08
CA SER A 74 -4.91 1.53 -11.44
C SER A 74 -4.89 2.40 -10.19
N ILE A 75 -3.84 2.30 -9.36
CA ILE A 75 -3.64 3.17 -8.20
C ILE A 75 -3.50 4.64 -8.63
N ASP A 76 -2.68 4.94 -9.62
CA ASP A 76 -2.53 6.30 -10.14
C ASP A 76 -3.86 6.87 -10.62
N ARG A 77 -4.64 6.05 -11.34
CA ARG A 77 -5.97 6.43 -11.86
C ARG A 77 -6.95 6.73 -10.72
N ALA A 78 -6.98 5.88 -9.70
CA ALA A 78 -7.82 6.09 -8.52
C ALA A 78 -7.39 7.32 -7.71
N TYR A 79 -6.08 7.48 -7.43
CA TYR A 79 -5.57 8.60 -6.65
C TYR A 79 -5.73 9.95 -7.35
N ALA A 80 -5.75 9.97 -8.68
CA ALA A 80 -6.05 11.19 -9.45
C ALA A 80 -7.46 11.74 -9.19
N THR A 81 -8.42 10.89 -8.78
CA THR A 81 -9.79 11.32 -8.45
C THR A 81 -9.95 11.79 -7.02
N VAL A 82 -8.98 11.51 -6.13
CA VAL A 82 -9.06 11.86 -4.71
C VAL A 82 -8.86 13.37 -4.54
N THR A 83 -9.74 14.01 -3.77
CA THR A 83 -9.66 15.45 -3.45
C THR A 83 -9.55 15.71 -1.95
N THR A 84 -9.81 14.71 -1.12
CA THR A 84 -9.72 14.78 0.34
C THR A 84 -8.26 14.80 0.82
N PRO A 85 -7.94 15.41 1.97
CA PRO A 85 -6.58 15.44 2.51
C PRO A 85 -5.98 14.07 2.80
N TYR A 86 -6.84 13.12 3.17
CA TYR A 86 -6.45 11.74 3.49
C TYR A 86 -7.12 10.76 2.56
N LEU A 87 -6.45 9.62 2.37
CA LEU A 87 -7.03 8.46 1.72
C LEU A 87 -6.72 7.20 2.53
N PHE A 88 -7.71 6.33 2.67
CA PHE A 88 -7.52 4.98 3.18
C PHE A 88 -7.41 4.04 1.98
N HIS A 89 -6.22 3.52 1.74
CA HIS A 89 -6.01 2.54 0.66
C HIS A 89 -6.23 1.13 1.18
N CYS A 90 -6.88 0.31 0.38
CA CYS A 90 -7.11 -1.10 0.63
C CYS A 90 -7.02 -1.89 -0.68
N GLU A 91 -6.62 -3.15 -0.59
CA GLU A 91 -6.75 -4.15 -1.67
C GLU A 91 -7.97 -5.04 -1.40
N ASP A 92 -8.36 -5.88 -2.37
CA ASP A 92 -9.59 -6.68 -2.32
C ASP A 92 -9.51 -7.96 -1.47
N ASP A 93 -8.41 -8.23 -0.77
CA ASP A 93 -8.16 -9.48 -0.06
C ASP A 93 -7.86 -9.30 1.44
N TRP A 94 -8.64 -8.45 2.10
CA TRP A 94 -8.48 -8.16 3.52
C TRP A 94 -9.76 -8.37 4.31
N ARG A 95 -9.64 -8.86 5.53
CA ARG A 95 -10.75 -8.98 6.48
C ARG A 95 -10.47 -8.08 7.68
N PHE A 96 -11.38 -7.14 7.95
CA PHE A 96 -11.33 -6.27 9.11
C PHE A 96 -12.10 -6.89 10.28
N PHE A 97 -11.60 -6.67 11.51
CA PHE A 97 -12.16 -7.28 12.72
C PHE A 97 -12.12 -6.36 13.95
N ARG A 98 -11.63 -5.13 13.84
CA ARG A 98 -11.56 -4.15 14.93
C ARG A 98 -11.95 -2.76 14.43
N SER A 99 -12.61 -1.97 15.30
CA SER A 99 -12.94 -0.56 15.05
C SER A 99 -11.87 0.40 15.58
N GLY A 100 -11.97 1.69 15.23
CA GLY A 100 -11.12 2.78 15.74
C GLY A 100 -9.78 2.94 15.04
N PHE A 101 -9.41 2.05 14.12
CA PHE A 101 -8.10 2.06 13.46
C PHE A 101 -7.89 3.25 12.51
N VAL A 102 -8.96 3.81 11.96
CA VAL A 102 -8.87 5.00 11.08
C VAL A 102 -8.60 6.24 11.92
N GLU A 103 -9.28 6.40 13.04
CA GLU A 103 -9.10 7.49 13.99
C GLU A 103 -7.70 7.47 14.60
N GLU A 104 -7.23 6.28 15.03
CA GLU A 104 -5.86 6.07 15.51
C GLU A 104 -4.83 6.48 14.45
N SER A 105 -5.07 6.11 13.19
CA SER A 105 -4.19 6.44 12.07
C SER A 105 -4.16 7.93 11.79
N LEU A 106 -5.30 8.64 11.90
CA LEU A 106 -5.37 10.10 11.78
C LEU A 106 -4.51 10.79 12.84
N VAL A 107 -4.60 10.37 14.11
CA VAL A 107 -3.77 10.92 15.20
C VAL A 107 -2.29 10.84 14.83
N LEU A 108 -1.82 9.68 14.35
CA LEU A 108 -0.42 9.50 14.01
C LEU A 108 -0.01 10.37 12.81
N LEU A 109 -0.82 10.42 11.75
CA LEU A 109 -0.49 11.22 10.57
C LEU A 109 -0.52 12.73 10.84
N GLU A 110 -1.38 13.21 11.72
CA GLU A 110 -1.45 14.63 12.07
C GLU A 110 -0.27 15.08 12.93
N ARG A 111 0.29 14.19 13.75
CA ARG A 111 1.35 14.53 14.71
C ARG A 111 2.76 14.17 14.25
N LEU A 112 2.89 13.22 13.31
CA LEU A 112 4.17 12.66 12.90
C LEU A 112 4.38 12.89 11.39
N PRO A 113 4.99 14.00 10.99
CA PRO A 113 5.25 14.32 9.58
C PRO A 113 6.16 13.30 8.90
N GLU A 114 7.00 12.60 9.67
CA GLU A 114 7.86 11.53 9.19
C GLU A 114 7.12 10.21 8.87
N VAL A 115 5.85 10.08 9.26
CA VAL A 115 5.03 8.90 8.93
C VAL A 115 4.38 9.09 7.56
N SER A 116 4.71 8.23 6.60
CA SER A 116 4.18 8.23 5.24
C SER A 116 2.83 7.51 5.10
N ALA A 117 2.63 6.48 5.90
CA ALA A 117 1.41 5.69 5.99
C ALA A 117 1.29 5.01 7.34
N VAL A 118 0.07 4.74 7.78
CA VAL A 118 -0.21 3.95 8.99
C VAL A 118 -0.86 2.65 8.58
N MET A 119 -0.19 1.53 8.84
CA MET A 119 -0.68 0.18 8.58
C MET A 119 -1.45 -0.36 9.77
N CYS A 120 -2.51 -1.10 9.50
CA CYS A 120 -3.37 -1.72 10.51
C CYS A 120 -3.43 -3.26 10.43
N ARG A 121 -2.54 -3.88 9.64
CA ARG A 121 -2.56 -5.34 9.42
C ARG A 121 -2.03 -6.13 10.61
N ARG A 122 -2.51 -7.38 10.75
CA ARG A 122 -2.02 -8.36 11.72
C ARG A 122 -0.59 -8.83 11.37
N ALA A 123 0.24 -9.01 12.40
CA ALA A 123 1.52 -9.72 12.29
C ALA A 123 1.30 -11.24 12.04
N GLY A 124 2.33 -11.94 11.62
CA GLY A 124 2.31 -13.38 11.33
C GLY A 124 1.97 -13.75 9.90
N GLN A 125 1.59 -12.76 9.08
CA GLN A 125 1.21 -13.00 7.68
C GLN A 125 2.35 -12.72 6.68
N ASN A 126 3.40 -12.03 7.12
CA ASN A 126 4.61 -11.80 6.35
C ASN A 126 5.80 -11.69 7.30
N ALA A 127 6.56 -12.78 7.42
CA ALA A 127 7.67 -12.89 8.37
C ALA A 127 8.74 -11.79 8.20
N ARG A 128 9.01 -11.33 6.96
CA ARG A 128 9.96 -10.25 6.71
C ARG A 128 9.44 -8.91 7.25
N HIS A 129 8.18 -8.59 6.96
CA HIS A 129 7.56 -7.36 7.48
C HIS A 129 7.51 -7.37 9.01
N ASP A 130 7.16 -8.50 9.60
CA ASP A 130 7.06 -8.63 11.04
C ASP A 130 8.42 -8.48 11.72
N ALA A 131 9.48 -9.01 11.10
CA ALA A 131 10.85 -8.84 11.59
C ALA A 131 11.26 -7.35 11.57
N ILE A 132 10.91 -6.61 10.52
CA ILE A 132 11.21 -5.17 10.42
C ILE A 132 10.42 -4.39 11.49
N VAL A 133 9.13 -4.64 11.64
CA VAL A 133 8.29 -3.98 12.65
C VAL A 133 8.83 -4.24 14.06
N ALA A 134 9.27 -5.48 14.33
CA ALA A 134 9.83 -5.89 15.63
C ALA A 134 11.14 -5.15 15.99
N THR A 135 11.85 -4.56 15.02
CA THR A 135 13.06 -3.75 15.31
C THR A 135 12.73 -2.44 16.04
N ALA A 136 11.49 -1.97 15.96
CA ALA A 136 11.06 -0.74 16.61
C ALA A 136 10.35 -1.05 17.93
N PRO A 137 10.73 -0.41 19.05
CA PRO A 137 9.98 -0.50 20.29
C PRO A 137 8.58 0.12 20.13
N PRO A 138 7.57 -0.36 20.87
CA PRO A 138 6.28 0.31 20.91
C PRO A 138 6.40 1.72 21.48
N ARG A 139 5.67 2.66 20.90
CA ARG A 139 5.54 4.05 21.31
C ARG A 139 4.09 4.38 21.56
N THR A 140 3.82 5.38 22.37
CA THR A 140 2.46 5.86 22.61
C THR A 140 2.37 7.35 22.29
N LEU A 141 1.34 7.71 21.51
CA LEU A 141 1.02 9.10 21.19
C LEU A 141 -0.51 9.30 21.30
N GLU A 142 -0.92 10.20 22.19
CA GLU A 142 -2.34 10.50 22.43
C GLU A 142 -3.21 9.23 22.68
N GLY A 143 -2.64 8.24 23.38
CA GLY A 143 -3.29 6.97 23.67
C GLY A 143 -3.16 5.90 22.58
N VAL A 144 -2.65 6.24 21.40
CA VAL A 144 -2.41 5.29 20.31
C VAL A 144 -1.05 4.63 20.49
N VAL A 145 -1.04 3.30 20.55
CA VAL A 145 0.21 2.52 20.60
C VAL A 145 0.59 2.06 19.20
N TYR A 146 1.83 2.36 18.80
CA TYR A 146 2.31 2.09 17.45
C TYR A 146 3.81 1.76 17.45
N ARG A 147 4.28 1.18 16.33
CA ARG A 147 5.70 0.99 16.03
C ARG A 147 6.06 1.76 14.77
N LEU A 148 7.21 2.40 14.77
CA LEU A 148 7.77 3.09 13.60
C LEU A 148 9.21 2.63 13.40
N PRO A 149 9.44 1.65 12.52
CA PRO A 149 10.78 1.21 12.16
C PRO A 149 11.61 2.36 11.58
N PRO A 150 12.87 2.52 12.00
CA PRO A 150 13.73 3.54 11.43
C PRO A 150 13.93 3.34 9.91
N PRO A 151 14.00 4.41 9.11
CA PRO A 151 14.10 4.31 7.66
C PRO A 151 15.32 3.51 7.13
N HIS A 152 16.35 3.34 7.95
CA HIS A 152 17.60 2.62 7.58
C HIS A 152 17.62 1.14 7.95
N VAL A 153 16.60 0.63 8.66
CA VAL A 153 16.58 -0.77 9.16
C VAL A 153 16.54 -1.79 8.02
N ASP A 154 15.84 -1.45 6.94
CA ASP A 154 15.77 -2.26 5.74
C ASP A 154 15.95 -1.35 4.52
N ASP A 155 16.63 -1.83 3.49
CA ASP A 155 16.94 -1.02 2.31
C ASP A 155 15.74 -0.79 1.38
N VAL A 156 14.69 -1.62 1.48
CA VAL A 156 13.59 -1.65 0.52
C VAL A 156 12.25 -1.27 1.13
N TRP A 157 11.83 -1.89 2.24
CA TRP A 157 10.47 -1.82 2.75
C TRP A 157 10.25 -0.76 3.85
N PHE A 158 8.98 -0.54 4.21
CA PHE A 158 8.51 0.37 5.26
C PHE A 158 8.77 1.87 5.04
N GLY A 159 9.10 2.29 3.82
CA GLY A 159 9.01 3.71 3.45
C GLY A 159 7.62 4.10 2.97
N TYR A 160 6.98 3.23 2.19
CA TYR A 160 5.60 3.36 1.67
C TYR A 160 5.13 2.00 1.17
N GLY A 161 3.81 1.75 1.19
CA GLY A 161 3.23 0.51 0.69
C GLY A 161 1.72 0.60 0.48
N PHE A 162 1.14 -0.45 -0.12
CA PHE A 162 -0.27 -0.49 -0.48
C PHE A 162 -1.12 -1.39 0.42
N ASN A 163 -0.54 -2.06 1.42
CA ASN A 163 -1.34 -2.72 2.46
C ASN A 163 -2.35 -1.74 3.09
N PRO A 164 -3.46 -2.24 3.65
CA PRO A 164 -4.50 -1.41 4.23
C PRO A 164 -3.96 -0.40 5.24
N GLY A 165 -4.34 0.85 5.02
CA GLY A 165 -3.94 1.91 5.91
C GLY A 165 -4.24 3.31 5.40
N LEU A 166 -4.08 4.27 6.30
CA LEU A 166 -4.32 5.68 6.03
C LEU A 166 -3.04 6.37 5.54
N ARG A 167 -3.19 7.32 4.61
CA ARG A 167 -2.12 8.12 4.00
C ARG A 167 -2.56 9.55 3.79
N ARG A 168 -1.59 10.49 3.75
CA ARG A 168 -1.86 11.85 3.25
C ARG A 168 -1.83 11.85 1.73
N LEU A 169 -2.83 12.45 1.11
CA LEU A 169 -2.85 12.66 -0.34
C LEU A 169 -1.65 13.50 -0.82
N ALA A 170 -1.25 14.50 -0.03
CA ALA A 170 -0.12 15.36 -0.36
C ALA A 170 1.19 14.56 -0.54
N ASP A 171 1.43 13.55 0.30
CA ASP A 171 2.61 12.69 0.21
C ASP A 171 2.60 11.84 -1.07
N ALA A 172 1.44 11.23 -1.39
CA ALA A 172 1.27 10.47 -2.63
C ALA A 172 1.48 11.35 -3.87
N ARG A 173 0.94 12.57 -3.86
CA ARG A 173 1.14 13.54 -4.95
C ARG A 173 2.58 14.00 -5.09
N ALA A 174 3.30 14.16 -3.98
CA ALA A 174 4.72 14.53 -4.00
C ALA A 174 5.60 13.42 -4.61
N PHE A 175 5.19 12.14 -4.45
CA PHE A 175 5.85 11.03 -5.14
C PHE A 175 5.61 11.07 -6.65
N GLY A 176 4.41 11.42 -7.09
CA GLY A 176 3.98 11.44 -8.49
C GLY A 176 3.40 10.10 -8.93
N SER A 177 3.69 9.66 -10.17
CA SER A 177 3.14 8.44 -10.74
C SER A 177 3.84 7.19 -10.24
N PHE A 178 3.06 6.25 -9.69
CA PHE A 178 3.54 4.92 -9.28
C PHE A 178 3.85 4.06 -10.51
N ALA A 179 3.01 4.11 -11.54
CA ALA A 179 3.23 3.37 -12.80
C ALA A 179 4.51 3.79 -13.50
N ALA A 180 4.80 5.09 -13.57
CA ALA A 180 6.02 5.59 -14.19
C ALA A 180 7.30 5.13 -13.47
N ARG A 181 7.20 4.79 -12.17
CA ARG A 181 8.32 4.29 -11.36
C ARG A 181 8.33 2.78 -11.20
N GLY A 182 7.27 2.09 -11.60
CA GLY A 182 7.17 0.67 -11.92
C GLY A 182 6.90 -0.28 -10.76
N HIS A 183 7.28 0.00 -9.51
CA HIS A 183 7.09 -0.95 -8.42
C HIS A 183 6.98 -0.28 -7.05
N GLU A 184 6.19 -0.86 -6.15
CA GLU A 184 6.00 -0.41 -4.76
C GLU A 184 7.30 -0.12 -4.01
N LYS A 185 8.35 -0.96 -4.20
CA LYS A 185 9.67 -0.75 -3.59
C LYS A 185 10.29 0.60 -3.96
N HIS A 186 10.02 1.13 -5.14
CA HIS A 186 10.56 2.43 -5.56
C HIS A 186 9.89 3.58 -4.79
N ALA A 187 8.59 3.46 -4.53
CA ALA A 187 7.89 4.38 -3.63
C ALA A 187 8.49 4.28 -2.22
N SER A 188 8.62 3.07 -1.68
CA SER A 188 9.20 2.86 -0.36
C SER A 188 10.58 3.49 -0.22
N LEU A 189 11.50 3.23 -1.15
CA LEU A 189 12.85 3.83 -1.15
C LEU A 189 12.82 5.36 -1.28
N TRP A 190 11.91 5.91 -2.08
CA TRP A 190 11.78 7.35 -2.25
C TRP A 190 11.39 8.06 -0.94
N PHE A 191 10.43 7.49 -0.20
CA PHE A 191 10.01 8.00 1.10
C PHE A 191 11.10 7.84 2.16
N LYS A 192 11.77 6.69 2.21
CA LYS A 192 12.88 6.42 3.15
C LYS A 192 14.04 7.41 2.96
N ARG A 193 14.40 7.74 1.72
CA ARG A 193 15.43 8.75 1.41
C ARG A 193 15.07 10.16 1.92
N ARG A 194 13.81 10.39 2.28
CA ARG A 194 13.30 11.61 2.90
C ARG A 194 13.12 11.52 4.40
N GLY A 195 13.61 10.44 5.00
CA GLY A 195 13.48 10.19 6.43
C GLY A 195 12.08 9.74 6.84
N MET A 196 11.22 9.36 5.87
CA MET A 196 9.87 8.93 6.14
C MET A 196 9.76 7.40 6.22
N GLY A 197 8.86 6.92 7.07
CA GLY A 197 8.59 5.50 7.25
C GLY A 197 7.11 5.21 7.51
N MET A 198 6.72 3.93 7.41
CA MET A 198 5.38 3.48 7.71
C MET A 198 5.27 3.14 9.20
N ALA A 199 4.28 3.70 9.87
CA ALA A 199 3.92 3.26 11.22
C ALA A 199 3.02 2.01 11.14
N SER A 200 3.10 1.15 12.14
CA SER A 200 2.22 0.00 12.33
C SER A 200 1.48 0.15 13.65
N LEU A 201 0.17 0.07 13.64
CA LEU A 201 -0.61 0.02 14.88
C LEU A 201 -0.25 -1.23 15.66
N GLU A 202 -0.04 -1.10 16.97
CA GLU A 202 0.29 -2.24 17.84
C GLU A 202 -0.87 -3.24 17.94
N VAL A 203 -2.09 -2.73 17.98
CA VAL A 203 -3.29 -3.55 17.93
C VAL A 203 -3.79 -3.62 16.49
N PRO A 204 -3.70 -4.77 15.83
CA PRO A 204 -4.11 -4.90 14.44
C PRO A 204 -5.61 -4.76 14.26
N ALA A 205 -6.04 -4.36 13.07
CA ALA A 205 -7.45 -4.24 12.71
C ALA A 205 -7.85 -5.07 11.49
N CYS A 206 -6.90 -5.61 10.74
CA CYS A 206 -7.17 -6.45 9.58
C CYS A 206 -6.12 -7.54 9.37
N GLU A 207 -6.50 -8.54 8.58
CA GLU A 207 -5.63 -9.64 8.14
C GLU A 207 -5.92 -9.96 6.67
N THR A 208 -4.91 -10.47 5.93
CA THR A 208 -5.13 -10.87 4.54
C THR A 208 -5.83 -12.21 4.46
N THR A 209 -6.75 -12.34 3.51
CA THR A 209 -7.48 -13.56 3.17
C THR A 209 -7.07 -14.12 1.80
N GLY A 210 -6.24 -13.40 1.05
CA GLY A 210 -5.88 -13.73 -0.33
C GLY A 210 -4.49 -14.34 -0.53
N GLN A 211 -3.78 -14.77 0.52
CA GLN A 211 -2.37 -15.22 0.42
C GLN A 211 -2.10 -16.32 -0.62
N GLU A 212 -3.07 -17.19 -0.87
CA GLU A 212 -2.95 -18.31 -1.84
C GLU A 212 -3.54 -17.97 -3.22
N ARG A 213 -4.10 -16.76 -3.37
CA ARG A 213 -4.86 -16.33 -4.56
C ARG A 213 -4.30 -15.07 -5.19
N HIS A 214 -2.97 -14.91 -5.20
CA HIS A 214 -2.34 -13.76 -5.85
C HIS A 214 -2.65 -13.71 -7.34
N VAL A 215 -3.13 -12.57 -7.81
CA VAL A 215 -3.28 -12.28 -9.22
C VAL A 215 -1.91 -11.87 -9.75
N GLY A 216 -1.38 -12.62 -10.73
CA GLY A 216 -0.16 -12.22 -11.42
C GLY A 216 -0.44 -10.94 -12.21
N ASP A 217 0.26 -9.86 -11.87
CA ASP A 217 0.20 -8.64 -12.67
C ASP A 217 0.95 -8.87 -13.99
N ALA A 218 0.21 -9.05 -15.08
CA ALA A 218 0.76 -9.26 -16.42
C ALA A 218 1.57 -8.04 -16.93
N THR A 219 1.40 -6.88 -16.29
CA THR A 219 2.14 -5.64 -16.57
C THR A 219 3.32 -5.45 -15.61
N ALA A 220 3.42 -6.25 -14.55
CA ALA A 220 4.52 -6.19 -13.61
C ALA A 220 5.83 -6.53 -14.33
N THR A 221 6.84 -5.71 -14.12
CA THR A 221 8.19 -6.02 -14.61
C THR A 221 8.60 -7.40 -14.12
N PRO A 222 8.98 -8.35 -15.01
CA PRO A 222 9.39 -9.69 -14.59
C PRO A 222 10.45 -9.61 -13.50
N GLY A 223 10.21 -10.20 -12.34
CA GLY A 223 11.18 -10.24 -11.24
C GLY A 223 10.63 -9.87 -9.86
N TRP A 224 9.41 -9.40 -9.69
CA TRP A 224 8.85 -9.18 -8.35
C TRP A 224 8.56 -10.51 -7.62
N GLU A 225 8.16 -11.56 -8.33
CA GLU A 225 7.94 -12.91 -7.78
C GLU A 225 9.20 -13.55 -7.19
N THR A 226 10.38 -13.02 -7.56
CA THR A 226 11.67 -13.59 -7.16
C THR A 226 12.32 -12.91 -5.96
N VAL A 227 11.73 -11.84 -5.42
CA VAL A 227 12.30 -11.15 -4.24
C VAL A 227 12.14 -11.98 -2.95
N GLY A 228 11.32 -13.04 -2.95
CA GLY A 228 11.18 -14.00 -1.84
C GLY A 228 11.73 -15.40 -2.11
N ARG A 229 12.14 -15.72 -3.36
CA ARG A 229 12.80 -17.00 -3.70
C ARG A 229 14.23 -16.72 -4.14
N ALA A 230 15.16 -17.41 -3.54
CA ALA A 230 16.56 -17.40 -3.98
C ALA A 230 16.58 -17.67 -5.50
N ARG A 231 17.04 -16.69 -6.27
CA ARG A 231 17.14 -16.74 -7.72
C ARG A 231 18.08 -17.87 -8.09
N PRO A 232 17.70 -18.76 -9.02
CA PRO A 232 18.68 -19.70 -9.56
C PRO A 232 19.83 -18.90 -10.19
N PRO A 233 21.09 -19.28 -9.98
CA PRO A 233 22.23 -18.56 -10.53
C PRO A 233 22.17 -18.64 -12.06
N GLY A 234 22.06 -17.50 -12.75
CA GLY A 234 22.36 -17.49 -14.16
C GLY A 234 21.65 -16.58 -15.15
N THR A 235 20.93 -15.50 -14.79
CA THR A 235 20.20 -14.77 -15.85
C THR A 235 20.15 -13.23 -15.81
N VAL A 236 20.91 -12.56 -14.97
CA VAL A 236 21.25 -11.14 -15.20
C VAL A 236 22.68 -10.92 -14.76
N ALA A 237 23.53 -10.50 -15.69
CA ALA A 237 24.90 -10.14 -15.38
C ALA A 237 24.89 -9.02 -14.32
N ALA A 238 25.66 -9.22 -13.23
CA ALA A 238 25.91 -8.15 -12.29
C ALA A 238 26.44 -6.92 -13.06
N PRO A 239 26.05 -5.69 -12.70
CA PRO A 239 26.56 -4.51 -13.38
C PRO A 239 28.09 -4.51 -13.27
N ARG A 240 28.78 -4.36 -14.41
CA ARG A 240 30.24 -4.33 -14.47
C ARG A 240 30.80 -3.02 -13.89
N SER A 241 29.96 -2.01 -13.79
CA SER A 241 30.30 -0.68 -13.30
C SER A 241 29.15 -0.10 -12.45
N ARG A 242 29.49 0.72 -11.46
CA ARG A 242 28.52 1.50 -10.69
C ARG A 242 27.72 2.48 -11.56
N ASN A 243 28.20 2.79 -12.76
CA ASN A 243 27.54 3.70 -13.70
C ASN A 243 26.63 3.00 -14.72
N ASP A 244 26.63 1.68 -14.76
CA ASP A 244 25.74 0.93 -15.65
C ASP A 244 24.28 1.08 -15.25
N PRO A 245 23.33 0.92 -16.20
CA PRO A 245 21.91 0.84 -15.87
C PRO A 245 21.65 -0.20 -14.80
N CYS A 246 20.83 0.12 -13.81
CA CYS A 246 20.50 -0.83 -12.76
C CYS A 246 19.70 -2.00 -13.35
N PRO A 247 20.12 -3.26 -13.07
CA PRO A 247 19.46 -4.44 -13.61
C PRO A 247 18.01 -4.63 -13.11
N CYS A 248 17.55 -3.79 -12.20
CA CYS A 248 16.15 -3.79 -11.74
C CYS A 248 15.18 -3.11 -12.70
N GLY A 249 15.65 -2.54 -13.81
CA GLY A 249 14.81 -1.86 -14.79
C GLY A 249 14.33 -0.45 -14.37
N SER A 250 14.86 0.12 -13.28
CA SER A 250 14.48 1.46 -12.80
C SER A 250 14.87 2.63 -13.72
N GLY A 251 15.66 2.36 -14.78
CA GLY A 251 16.26 3.39 -15.61
C GLY A 251 17.39 4.20 -14.95
N GLU A 252 17.62 4.02 -13.65
CA GLU A 252 18.70 4.69 -12.93
C GLU A 252 20.03 3.91 -13.06
N ARG A 253 21.14 4.61 -12.86
CA ARG A 253 22.46 3.98 -12.76
C ARG A 253 22.54 3.15 -11.48
N TYR A 254 23.27 2.03 -11.52
CA TYR A 254 23.40 1.09 -10.38
C TYR A 254 23.79 1.80 -9.07
N LYS A 255 24.73 2.75 -9.12
CA LYS A 255 25.17 3.55 -7.95
C LYS A 255 24.08 4.42 -7.31
N HIS A 256 23.02 4.74 -8.05
CA HIS A 256 21.90 5.56 -7.58
C HIS A 256 20.67 4.71 -7.24
N CYS A 257 20.76 3.39 -7.43
CA CYS A 257 19.69 2.43 -7.17
C CYS A 257 20.15 1.36 -6.18
N HIS A 258 20.71 0.25 -6.66
CA HIS A 258 21.14 -0.90 -5.84
C HIS A 258 22.61 -0.88 -5.43
N GLY A 259 23.40 0.01 -5.97
CA GLY A 259 24.83 0.16 -5.68
C GLY A 259 25.18 1.32 -4.74
N LEU A 260 24.23 1.81 -3.94
CA LEU A 260 24.49 2.77 -2.88
C LEU A 260 25.39 2.11 -1.81
N PRO A 261 26.46 2.77 -1.33
CA PRO A 261 27.16 2.30 -0.15
C PRO A 261 26.21 2.31 1.04
N GLY A 262 26.23 1.25 1.84
CA GLY A 262 25.50 1.15 3.11
C GLY A 262 26.01 2.14 4.13
#